data_dd94943a5ac318a13d4c98842c810266
#
_entry.id   dd94943a5ac318a13d4c98842c810266
#
_cell.length_a   1.000
_cell.length_b   1.000
_cell.length_c   1.000
_cell.angle_alpha   90.00
_cell.angle_beta   90.00
_cell.angle_gamma   90.00
#
_symmetry.space_group_name_H-M   'P 1'
#
loop_
_entity.id
_entity.type
_entity.pdbx_description
1 polymer ?
#
loop_
_entity_poly.entity_id
_entity_poly.type
_entity_poly.pdbx_seq_one_letter_code
_entity_poly.pdbx_strand_id
1 'polypeptide(L)'
;VEVTKASVRRDRMGHIHLAAPVSHIWYFKGIPSRIGLILDITPKELERVLYFAAYIVLDNGGNEEIKVKSVLKESEYSRYYEQYGNTFRVGMGAEAILELLQNVDLEEEVKLAKQKLEEQKSEKSQDTPKLIKRIEAMEAFISSATKPEWMILTEIPVIPPDLRPMVQLDGGRFATSDLNDLYRRIINRNNRLKRLM
;
A
#
# COMPACT_ATOMS: atom_id res chain seq x y z
N VAL A 1 -14.81 -8.27 31.85
CA VAL A 1 -14.61 -6.89 31.35
C VAL A 1 -13.69 -6.17 32.32
N GLU A 2 -12.56 -5.68 31.85
CA GLU A 2 -11.62 -4.92 32.67
C GLU A 2 -12.17 -3.52 32.97
N VAL A 3 -12.14 -3.13 34.24
CA VAL A 3 -12.59 -1.79 34.68
C VAL A 3 -11.43 -0.83 34.56
N THR A 4 -11.57 0.21 33.74
CA THR A 4 -10.55 1.22 33.49
C THR A 4 -11.03 2.61 33.89
N LYS A 5 -10.09 3.57 34.04
CA LYS A 5 -10.44 4.97 34.32
C LYS A 5 -11.24 5.58 33.15
N ALA A 6 -12.16 6.49 33.45
CA ALA A 6 -12.97 7.17 32.43
C ALA A 6 -12.16 7.91 31.36
N SER A 7 -10.95 8.41 31.72
CA SER A 7 -10.03 9.06 30.79
C SER A 7 -9.59 8.17 29.62
N VAL A 8 -9.58 6.86 29.80
CA VAL A 8 -9.24 5.89 28.73
C VAL A 8 -10.15 6.01 27.51
N ARG A 9 -11.43 6.36 27.71
CA ARG A 9 -12.38 6.58 26.61
C ARG A 9 -12.01 7.76 25.72
N ARG A 10 -11.15 8.65 26.17
CA ARG A 10 -10.70 9.84 25.49
C ARG A 10 -9.27 9.72 24.99
N ASP A 11 -8.42 8.99 25.72
CA ASP A 11 -6.98 8.99 25.52
C ASP A 11 -6.47 7.74 24.77
N ARG A 12 -7.18 6.59 24.86
CA ARG A 12 -6.75 5.35 24.21
C ARG A 12 -7.40 5.15 22.85
N MET A 13 -6.55 4.92 21.84
CA MET A 13 -6.97 4.45 20.52
C MET A 13 -7.13 2.94 20.52
N GLY A 14 -8.15 2.46 19.80
CA GLY A 14 -8.25 1.06 19.43
C GLY A 14 -7.65 0.80 18.03
N HIS A 15 -7.74 -0.44 17.57
CA HIS A 15 -7.38 -0.80 16.19
C HIS A 15 -8.30 -1.91 15.67
N ILE A 16 -8.43 -1.98 14.35
CA ILE A 16 -9.10 -3.07 13.64
C ILE A 16 -8.03 -3.84 12.89
N HIS A 17 -7.77 -5.06 13.31
CA HIS A 17 -6.87 -5.96 12.61
C HIS A 17 -7.52 -6.47 11.32
N LEU A 18 -6.92 -6.18 10.17
CA LEU A 18 -7.46 -6.52 8.86
C LEU A 18 -7.16 -7.98 8.48
N ALA A 19 -8.11 -8.62 7.81
CA ALA A 19 -7.94 -9.96 7.26
C ALA A 19 -6.91 -9.99 6.11
N ALA A 20 -6.86 -8.91 5.32
CA ALA A 20 -5.88 -8.72 4.26
C ALA A 20 -5.37 -7.27 4.28
N PRO A 21 -4.10 -7.03 3.90
CA PRO A 21 -3.56 -5.68 3.80
C PRO A 21 -4.34 -4.81 2.82
N VAL A 22 -4.40 -3.51 3.09
CA VAL A 22 -5.00 -2.52 2.18
C VAL A 22 -4.05 -1.35 1.94
N SER A 23 -4.04 -0.83 0.73
CA SER A 23 -3.26 0.35 0.38
C SER A 23 -3.92 1.61 0.90
N HIS A 24 -3.14 2.50 1.52
CA HIS A 24 -3.62 3.81 1.91
C HIS A 24 -3.87 4.67 0.67
N ILE A 25 -5.09 5.19 0.53
CA ILE A 25 -5.55 5.91 -0.67
C ILE A 25 -4.70 7.14 -1.00
N TRP A 26 -4.17 7.86 -0.03
CA TRP A 26 -3.35 9.04 -0.25
C TRP A 26 -2.02 8.72 -0.91
N TYR A 27 -1.43 7.56 -0.61
CA TYR A 27 -0.15 7.13 -1.18
C TYR A 27 -0.32 6.37 -2.49
N PHE A 28 -1.51 5.87 -2.75
CA PHE A 28 -1.88 5.20 -3.99
C PHE A 28 -2.39 6.18 -5.05
N LYS A 29 -3.48 6.93 -4.76
CA LYS A 29 -4.15 7.84 -5.71
C LYS A 29 -3.66 9.30 -5.63
N GLY A 30 -2.70 9.61 -4.77
CA GLY A 30 -2.05 10.91 -4.77
C GLY A 30 -1.35 11.22 -6.10
N ILE A 31 -1.18 12.48 -6.43
CA ILE A 31 -0.48 12.92 -7.64
C ILE A 31 0.77 13.70 -7.22
N PRO A 32 1.97 13.14 -7.39
CA PRO A 32 2.28 11.78 -7.87
C PRO A 32 2.00 10.67 -6.83
N SER A 33 1.73 9.44 -7.30
CA SER A 33 1.60 8.27 -6.43
C SER A 33 2.91 7.97 -5.72
N ARG A 34 2.92 8.00 -4.39
CA ARG A 34 4.14 7.73 -3.59
C ARG A 34 4.60 6.28 -3.76
N ILE A 35 3.67 5.33 -3.71
CA ILE A 35 3.95 3.91 -3.94
C ILE A 35 4.51 3.71 -5.35
N GLY A 36 3.89 4.34 -6.36
CA GLY A 36 4.35 4.27 -7.74
C GLY A 36 5.75 4.83 -7.94
N LEU A 37 6.12 5.92 -7.25
CA LEU A 37 7.46 6.49 -7.30
C LEU A 37 8.52 5.56 -6.69
N ILE A 38 8.25 4.99 -5.52
CA ILE A 38 9.20 4.09 -4.83
C ILE A 38 9.44 2.83 -5.66
N LEU A 39 8.38 2.18 -6.14
CA LEU A 39 8.47 0.94 -6.90
C LEU A 39 8.79 1.12 -8.39
N ASP A 40 8.79 2.37 -8.88
CA ASP A 40 8.91 2.72 -10.31
C ASP A 40 7.84 2.06 -11.19
N ILE A 41 6.61 2.07 -10.70
CA ILE A 41 5.43 1.51 -11.37
C ILE A 41 4.49 2.66 -11.74
N THR A 42 3.88 2.58 -12.92
CA THR A 42 2.90 3.59 -13.33
C THR A 42 1.63 3.51 -12.48
N PRO A 43 0.92 4.63 -12.22
CA PRO A 43 -0.31 4.61 -11.43
C PRO A 43 -1.38 3.66 -11.99
N LYS A 44 -1.44 3.50 -13.31
CA LYS A 44 -2.38 2.61 -13.99
C LYS A 44 -2.06 1.14 -13.76
N GLU A 45 -0.78 0.78 -13.79
CA GLU A 45 -0.33 -0.58 -13.48
C GLU A 45 -0.53 -0.91 -12.01
N LEU A 46 -0.15 0.01 -11.12
CA LEU A 46 -0.38 -0.14 -9.69
C LEU A 46 -1.87 -0.34 -9.35
N GLU A 47 -2.76 0.44 -9.99
CA GLU A 47 -4.21 0.27 -9.84
C GLU A 47 -4.67 -1.12 -10.25
N ARG A 48 -4.17 -1.64 -11.38
CA ARG A 48 -4.54 -2.98 -11.85
C ARG A 48 -4.10 -4.08 -10.89
N VAL A 49 -2.91 -3.97 -10.31
CA VAL A 49 -2.43 -4.93 -9.31
C VAL A 49 -3.27 -4.85 -8.04
N LEU A 50 -3.52 -3.66 -7.49
CA LEU A 50 -4.28 -3.46 -6.27
C LEU A 50 -5.74 -3.91 -6.39
N TYR A 51 -6.34 -3.81 -7.57
CA TYR A 51 -7.72 -4.27 -7.83
C TYR A 51 -7.80 -5.70 -8.39
N PHE A 52 -6.74 -6.50 -8.26
CA PHE A 52 -6.69 -7.91 -8.68
C PHE A 52 -6.97 -8.12 -10.17
N ALA A 53 -6.61 -7.14 -11.02
CA ALA A 53 -6.77 -7.19 -12.47
C ALA A 53 -5.45 -7.50 -13.22
N ALA A 54 -4.33 -7.63 -12.51
CA ALA A 54 -3.03 -8.00 -13.06
C ALA A 54 -2.14 -8.57 -11.97
N TYR A 55 -1.18 -9.39 -12.37
CA TYR A 55 -0.11 -9.91 -11.51
C TYR A 55 1.07 -8.95 -11.49
N ILE A 56 1.83 -8.96 -10.41
CA ILE A 56 3.14 -8.31 -10.32
C ILE A 56 4.20 -9.34 -9.98
N VAL A 57 5.34 -9.25 -10.64
CA VAL A 57 6.46 -10.17 -10.41
C VAL A 57 7.17 -9.79 -9.11
N LEU A 58 7.18 -10.71 -8.16
CA LEU A 58 7.85 -10.58 -6.86
C LEU A 58 9.30 -11.09 -6.92
N ASP A 59 9.48 -12.20 -7.63
CA ASP A 59 10.77 -12.84 -7.82
C ASP A 59 10.82 -13.46 -9.22
N ASN A 60 11.90 -13.23 -9.95
CA ASN A 60 12.09 -13.75 -11.30
C ASN A 60 12.78 -15.12 -11.35
N GLY A 61 13.18 -15.65 -10.19
CA GLY A 61 13.87 -16.95 -10.11
C GLY A 61 15.18 -17.05 -10.89
N GLY A 62 15.85 -15.90 -11.12
CA GLY A 62 17.07 -15.79 -11.93
C GLY A 62 16.82 -15.76 -13.44
N ASN A 63 15.59 -15.64 -13.90
CA ASN A 63 15.27 -15.52 -15.33
C ASN A 63 15.36 -14.06 -15.77
N GLU A 64 16.26 -13.76 -16.71
CA GLU A 64 16.49 -12.40 -17.24
C GLU A 64 15.33 -11.88 -18.11
N GLU A 65 14.53 -12.77 -18.69
CA GLU A 65 13.36 -12.38 -19.50
C GLU A 65 12.21 -11.81 -18.69
N ILE A 66 12.13 -12.20 -17.41
CA ILE A 66 11.10 -11.77 -16.47
C ILE A 66 11.69 -10.72 -15.53
N LYS A 67 11.27 -9.47 -15.68
CA LYS A 67 11.76 -8.40 -14.80
C LYS A 67 10.96 -8.36 -13.49
N VAL A 68 11.63 -8.32 -12.36
CA VAL A 68 11.01 -8.05 -11.05
C VAL A 68 10.29 -6.70 -11.09
N LYS A 69 9.17 -6.59 -10.41
CA LYS A 69 8.24 -5.43 -10.42
C LYS A 69 7.48 -5.24 -11.75
N SER A 70 7.67 -6.09 -12.77
CA SER A 70 6.84 -6.00 -14.00
C SER A 70 5.41 -6.46 -13.75
N VAL A 71 4.46 -5.81 -14.42
CA VAL A 71 3.02 -6.10 -14.29
C VAL A 71 2.56 -6.93 -15.47
N LEU A 72 2.09 -8.14 -15.18
CA LEU A 72 1.67 -9.14 -16.16
C LEU A 72 0.14 -9.24 -16.21
N LYS A 73 -0.40 -9.34 -17.42
CA LYS A 73 -1.79 -9.76 -17.65
C LYS A 73 -1.91 -11.26 -17.46
N GLU A 74 -3.13 -11.75 -17.28
CA GLU A 74 -3.42 -13.20 -17.18
C GLU A 74 -2.79 -14.01 -18.32
N SER A 75 -2.92 -13.54 -19.57
CA SER A 75 -2.36 -14.21 -20.75
C SER A 75 -0.83 -14.24 -20.75
N GLU A 76 -0.18 -13.20 -20.24
CA GLU A 76 1.28 -13.13 -20.14
C GLU A 76 1.77 -14.06 -19.01
N TYR A 77 1.06 -14.05 -17.89
CA TYR A 77 1.34 -14.95 -16.77
C TYR A 77 1.22 -16.43 -17.21
N SER A 78 0.11 -16.80 -17.88
CA SER A 78 -0.09 -18.16 -18.36
C SER A 78 1.02 -18.60 -19.30
N ARG A 79 1.43 -17.74 -20.23
CA ARG A 79 2.54 -18.02 -21.17
C ARG A 79 3.87 -18.25 -20.42
N TYR A 80 4.21 -17.38 -19.46
CA TYR A 80 5.43 -17.55 -18.68
C TYR A 80 5.36 -18.78 -17.76
N TYR A 81 4.18 -19.08 -17.23
CA TYR A 81 3.98 -20.27 -16.41
C TYR A 81 4.14 -21.58 -17.22
N GLU A 82 3.63 -21.62 -18.44
CA GLU A 82 3.83 -22.76 -19.35
C GLU A 82 5.31 -22.95 -19.71
N GLN A 83 6.04 -21.87 -19.89
CA GLN A 83 7.44 -21.89 -20.31
C GLN A 83 8.41 -22.16 -19.17
N TYR A 84 8.19 -21.59 -17.98
CA TYR A 84 9.11 -21.57 -16.86
C TYR A 84 8.58 -22.27 -15.59
N GLY A 85 7.32 -22.67 -15.56
CA GLY A 85 6.70 -23.34 -14.40
C GLY A 85 6.74 -22.45 -13.15
N ASN A 86 7.07 -23.06 -12.03
CA ASN A 86 7.14 -22.43 -10.71
C ASN A 86 8.49 -21.76 -10.39
N THR A 87 9.33 -21.47 -11.38
CA THR A 87 10.66 -20.88 -11.13
C THR A 87 10.59 -19.41 -10.73
N PHE A 88 9.53 -18.71 -11.10
CA PHE A 88 9.29 -17.31 -10.74
C PHE A 88 8.05 -17.19 -9.85
N ARG A 89 7.96 -16.07 -9.12
CA ARG A 89 6.87 -15.83 -8.19
C ARG A 89 6.17 -14.51 -8.50
N VAL A 90 4.86 -14.56 -8.54
CA VAL A 90 4.00 -13.40 -8.76
C VAL A 90 3.01 -13.24 -7.61
N GLY A 91 2.46 -12.05 -7.47
CA GLY A 91 1.42 -11.75 -6.51
C GLY A 91 0.39 -10.77 -7.06
N MET A 92 -0.68 -10.58 -6.32
CA MET A 92 -1.76 -9.63 -6.63
C MET A 92 -2.15 -8.87 -5.35
N GLY A 93 -2.77 -7.72 -5.54
CA GLY A 93 -3.34 -6.94 -4.44
C GLY A 93 -2.30 -6.21 -3.59
N ALA A 94 -2.75 -5.67 -2.46
CA ALA A 94 -1.91 -4.89 -1.56
C ALA A 94 -0.85 -5.74 -0.85
N GLU A 95 -1.07 -7.04 -0.68
CA GLU A 95 -0.09 -7.96 -0.08
C GLU A 95 1.17 -8.06 -0.93
N ALA A 96 1.02 -8.20 -2.24
CA ALA A 96 2.17 -8.23 -3.17
C ALA A 96 2.94 -6.90 -3.15
N ILE A 97 2.23 -5.77 -3.10
CA ILE A 97 2.85 -4.46 -2.99
C ILE A 97 3.57 -4.28 -1.65
N LEU A 98 2.99 -4.77 -0.55
CA LEU A 98 3.62 -4.77 0.77
C LEU A 98 4.97 -5.52 0.73
N GLU A 99 5.00 -6.72 0.18
CA GLU A 99 6.21 -7.52 0.05
C GLU A 99 7.29 -6.80 -0.75
N LEU A 100 6.92 -6.20 -1.89
CA LEU A 100 7.87 -5.42 -2.68
C LEU A 100 8.43 -4.21 -1.91
N LEU A 101 7.58 -3.48 -1.16
CA LEU A 101 8.01 -2.34 -0.36
C LEU A 101 8.92 -2.74 0.81
N GLN A 102 8.72 -3.92 1.40
CA GLN A 102 9.58 -4.46 2.45
C GLN A 102 10.99 -4.81 1.93
N ASN A 103 11.09 -5.24 0.68
CA ASN A 103 12.33 -5.68 0.05
C ASN A 103 13.08 -4.57 -0.70
N VAL A 104 12.58 -3.32 -0.71
CA VAL A 104 13.25 -2.19 -1.36
C VAL A 104 14.41 -1.69 -0.51
N ASP A 105 15.61 -1.70 -1.06
CA ASP A 105 16.74 -0.95 -0.53
C ASP A 105 16.70 0.49 -1.09
N LEU A 106 16.25 1.43 -0.24
CA LEU A 106 16.10 2.82 -0.64
C LEU A 106 17.46 3.49 -0.94
N GLU A 107 18.51 3.15 -0.22
CA GLU A 107 19.83 3.77 -0.40
C GLU A 107 20.44 3.35 -1.73
N GLU A 108 20.34 2.08 -2.08
CA GLU A 108 20.80 1.54 -3.36
C GLU A 108 19.98 2.11 -4.52
N GLU A 109 18.67 2.14 -4.41
CA GLU A 109 17.78 2.70 -5.44
C GLU A 109 18.03 4.20 -5.67
N VAL A 110 18.35 4.98 -4.63
CA VAL A 110 18.74 6.41 -4.76
C VAL A 110 20.06 6.53 -5.51
N LYS A 111 21.06 5.71 -5.20
CA LYS A 111 22.36 5.72 -5.91
C LYS A 111 22.17 5.43 -7.40
N LEU A 112 21.44 4.37 -7.72
CA LEU A 112 21.11 3.99 -9.10
C LEU A 112 20.33 5.09 -9.84
N ALA A 113 19.37 5.72 -9.17
CA ALA A 113 18.59 6.80 -9.76
C ALA A 113 19.44 8.06 -10.02
N LYS A 114 20.37 8.39 -9.12
CA LYS A 114 21.33 9.50 -9.31
C LYS A 114 22.29 9.24 -10.47
N GLN A 115 22.82 8.02 -10.59
CA GLN A 115 23.67 7.64 -11.73
C GLN A 115 22.92 7.80 -13.06
N LYS A 116 21.69 7.27 -13.15
CA LYS A 116 20.86 7.46 -14.35
C LYS A 116 20.59 8.93 -14.65
N LEU A 117 20.40 9.77 -13.63
CA LEU A 117 20.21 11.20 -13.81
C LEU A 117 21.45 11.89 -14.36
N GLU A 118 22.64 11.48 -13.94
CA GLU A 118 23.91 11.99 -14.45
C GLU A 118 24.16 11.59 -15.91
N GLU A 119 23.89 10.35 -16.27
CA GLU A 119 23.97 9.85 -17.64
C GLU A 119 22.99 10.59 -18.58
N GLN A 120 21.78 10.88 -18.10
CA GLN A 120 20.76 11.59 -18.89
C GLN A 120 20.96 13.11 -18.96
N LYS A 121 21.88 13.72 -18.18
CA LYS A 121 22.19 15.16 -18.29
C LYS A 121 22.72 15.56 -19.66
N SER A 122 23.31 14.65 -20.41
CA SER A 122 23.76 14.86 -21.78
C SER A 122 22.63 14.82 -22.82
N GLU A 123 21.49 14.21 -22.49
CA GLU A 123 20.32 14.13 -23.37
C GLU A 123 19.12 14.77 -22.63
N LYS A 124 18.45 15.73 -23.28
CA LYS A 124 17.19 16.31 -22.76
C LYS A 124 16.08 15.25 -22.78
N SER A 125 16.13 14.30 -21.84
CA SER A 125 15.12 13.24 -21.71
C SER A 125 13.88 13.77 -21.02
N GLN A 126 12.70 13.36 -21.50
CA GLN A 126 11.40 13.67 -20.87
C GLN A 126 11.24 12.97 -19.48
N ASP A 127 12.09 12.00 -19.18
CA ASP A 127 12.03 11.22 -17.93
C ASP A 127 12.74 11.91 -16.75
N THR A 128 13.56 12.92 -17.00
CA THR A 128 14.31 13.65 -15.96
C THR A 128 13.43 14.16 -14.80
N PRO A 129 12.27 14.83 -15.04
CA PRO A 129 11.42 15.30 -13.95
C PRO A 129 10.81 14.19 -13.08
N LYS A 130 10.51 13.04 -13.70
CA LYS A 130 10.00 11.86 -12.98
C LYS A 130 11.09 11.29 -12.07
N LEU A 131 12.32 11.20 -12.58
CA LEU A 131 13.46 10.68 -11.86
C LEU A 131 13.83 11.56 -10.65
N ILE A 132 13.78 12.87 -10.81
CA ILE A 132 14.01 13.83 -9.71
C ILE A 132 12.97 13.62 -8.61
N LYS A 133 11.67 13.59 -8.95
CA LYS A 133 10.59 13.35 -7.98
C LYS A 133 10.72 12.00 -7.28
N ARG A 134 11.24 10.98 -7.97
CA ARG A 134 11.50 9.67 -7.39
C ARG A 134 12.61 9.74 -6.35
N ILE A 135 13.74 10.39 -6.68
CA ILE A 135 14.85 10.59 -5.74
C ILE A 135 14.38 11.37 -4.50
N GLU A 136 13.71 12.50 -4.69
CA GLU A 136 13.17 13.30 -3.58
C GLU A 136 12.25 12.49 -2.66
N ALA A 137 11.39 11.65 -3.23
CA ALA A 137 10.50 10.80 -2.44
C ALA A 137 11.28 9.77 -1.63
N MET A 138 12.27 9.09 -2.21
CA MET A 138 13.09 8.10 -1.52
C MET A 138 13.96 8.75 -0.42
N GLU A 139 14.58 9.89 -0.70
CA GLU A 139 15.36 10.64 0.28
C GLU A 139 14.50 11.12 1.45
N ALA A 140 13.24 11.50 1.22
CA ALA A 140 12.30 11.86 2.28
C ALA A 140 12.01 10.68 3.22
N PHE A 141 11.88 9.46 2.71
CA PHE A 141 11.74 8.25 3.54
C PHE A 141 13.00 7.97 4.37
N ILE A 142 14.18 8.08 3.75
CA ILE A 142 15.47 7.86 4.44
C ILE A 142 15.65 8.90 5.56
N SER A 143 15.45 10.19 5.27
CA SER A 143 15.66 11.28 6.22
C SER A 143 14.68 11.27 7.39
N SER A 144 13.44 10.82 7.16
CA SER A 144 12.41 10.70 8.21
C SER A 144 12.47 9.38 8.97
N ALA A 145 13.36 8.47 8.61
CA ALA A 145 13.42 7.09 9.14
C ALA A 145 12.08 6.35 9.09
N THR A 146 11.20 6.71 8.15
CA THR A 146 9.93 6.03 7.92
C THR A 146 10.11 4.90 6.91
N LYS A 147 9.39 3.79 7.12
CA LYS A 147 9.48 2.63 6.24
C LYS A 147 8.44 2.73 5.12
N PRO A 148 8.83 2.43 3.86
CA PRO A 148 7.89 2.46 2.72
C PRO A 148 6.69 1.52 2.89
N GLU A 149 6.89 0.38 3.55
CA GLU A 149 5.85 -0.61 3.82
C GLU A 149 4.69 -0.07 4.66
N TRP A 150 4.90 1.01 5.45
CA TRP A 150 3.84 1.64 6.23
C TRP A 150 2.76 2.34 5.40
N MET A 151 2.97 2.49 4.11
CA MET A 151 1.93 2.96 3.18
C MET A 151 0.84 1.91 2.92
N ILE A 152 1.09 0.66 3.32
CA ILE A 152 0.12 -0.43 3.28
C ILE A 152 -0.32 -0.72 4.71
N LEU A 153 -1.62 -0.70 4.93
CA LEU A 153 -2.23 -0.87 6.24
C LEU A 153 -2.58 -2.34 6.49
N THR A 154 -2.09 -2.89 7.56
CA THR A 154 -2.50 -4.19 8.12
C THR A 154 -3.48 -4.03 9.26
N GLU A 155 -3.50 -2.83 9.86
CA GLU A 155 -4.37 -2.44 10.96
C GLU A 155 -4.92 -1.04 10.71
N ILE A 156 -6.18 -0.81 11.08
CA ILE A 156 -6.82 0.50 11.00
C ILE A 156 -6.94 1.07 12.39
N PRO A 157 -6.37 2.27 12.67
CA PRO A 157 -6.52 2.92 13.95
C PRO A 157 -7.98 3.36 14.17
N VAL A 158 -8.47 3.18 15.40
CA VAL A 158 -9.82 3.58 15.81
C VAL A 158 -9.68 4.67 16.86
N ILE A 159 -10.23 5.84 16.59
CA ILE A 159 -10.18 6.97 17.52
C ILE A 159 -10.98 6.66 18.79
N PRO A 160 -10.62 7.28 19.93
CA PRO A 160 -11.27 7.04 21.20
C PRO A 160 -12.79 7.27 21.15
N PRO A 161 -13.59 6.54 21.96
CA PRO A 161 -15.06 6.64 21.92
C PRO A 161 -15.61 8.03 22.20
N ASP A 162 -14.96 8.81 23.07
CA ASP A 162 -15.43 10.16 23.41
C ASP A 162 -15.23 11.16 22.25
N LEU A 163 -14.38 10.86 21.29
CA LEU A 163 -14.20 11.65 20.05
C LEU A 163 -15.19 11.29 18.94
N ARG A 164 -15.96 10.23 19.13
CA ARG A 164 -17.04 9.77 18.21
C ARG A 164 -18.31 9.41 18.99
N PRO A 165 -18.87 10.37 19.74
CA PRO A 165 -19.91 10.07 20.72
C PRO A 165 -21.20 9.59 20.07
N MET A 166 -21.95 8.78 20.84
CA MET A 166 -23.34 8.47 20.60
C MET A 166 -24.15 9.15 21.70
N VAL A 167 -25.00 10.10 21.34
CA VAL A 167 -25.81 10.87 22.27
C VAL A 167 -27.29 10.54 22.10
N GLN A 168 -28.01 10.48 23.22
CA GLN A 168 -29.46 10.29 23.20
C GLN A 168 -30.13 11.66 23.00
N LEU A 169 -31.03 11.73 22.04
CA LEU A 169 -31.87 12.89 21.77
C LEU A 169 -33.20 12.77 22.54
N ASP A 170 -33.90 13.90 22.66
CA ASP A 170 -35.25 13.93 23.20
C ASP A 170 -36.16 12.97 22.38
N GLY A 171 -36.94 12.17 23.08
CA GLY A 171 -37.81 11.15 22.46
C GLY A 171 -37.14 9.78 22.23
N GLY A 172 -35.99 9.50 22.85
CA GLY A 172 -35.37 8.17 22.85
C GLY A 172 -34.59 7.82 21.58
N ARG A 173 -34.42 8.74 20.67
CA ARG A 173 -33.55 8.57 19.47
C ARG A 173 -32.11 8.80 19.83
N PHE A 174 -31.20 8.08 19.15
CA PHE A 174 -29.76 8.26 19.29
C PHE A 174 -29.21 8.97 18.05
N ALA A 175 -28.38 10.00 18.26
CA ALA A 175 -27.53 10.58 17.26
C ALA A 175 -26.13 10.02 17.45
N THR A 176 -25.52 9.56 16.37
CA THR A 176 -24.16 9.03 16.41
C THR A 176 -23.29 9.71 15.37
N SER A 177 -21.99 9.75 15.61
CA SER A 177 -21.03 10.22 14.63
C SER A 177 -20.99 9.29 13.42
N ASP A 178 -20.83 9.85 12.21
CA ASP A 178 -20.64 9.11 10.97
C ASP A 178 -19.44 8.15 11.02
N LEU A 179 -18.43 8.47 11.82
CA LEU A 179 -17.26 7.62 12.04
C LEU A 179 -17.65 6.24 12.61
N ASN A 180 -18.65 6.17 13.49
CA ASN A 180 -19.12 4.90 14.04
C ASN A 180 -19.73 4.01 12.96
N ASP A 181 -20.45 4.57 12.00
CA ASP A 181 -20.98 3.83 10.86
C ASP A 181 -19.88 3.35 9.93
N LEU A 182 -18.89 4.18 9.66
CA LEU A 182 -17.72 3.83 8.83
C LEU A 182 -16.94 2.67 9.46
N TYR A 183 -16.63 2.71 10.76
CA TYR A 183 -15.96 1.62 11.46
C TYR A 183 -16.80 0.33 11.45
N ARG A 184 -18.10 0.44 11.66
CA ARG A 184 -19.01 -0.72 11.58
C ARG A 184 -18.98 -1.37 10.21
N ARG A 185 -18.99 -0.59 9.14
CA ARG A 185 -18.89 -1.10 7.76
C ARG A 185 -17.58 -1.80 7.51
N ILE A 186 -16.46 -1.24 7.99
CA ILE A 186 -15.14 -1.87 7.89
C ILE A 186 -15.13 -3.20 8.62
N ILE A 187 -15.59 -3.25 9.87
CA ILE A 187 -15.63 -4.46 10.68
C ILE A 187 -16.48 -5.55 10.01
N ASN A 188 -17.66 -5.18 9.50
CA ASN A 188 -18.54 -6.13 8.83
C ASN A 188 -17.93 -6.72 7.55
N ARG A 189 -17.28 -5.88 6.72
CA ARG A 189 -16.57 -6.33 5.52
C ARG A 189 -15.37 -7.21 5.88
N ASN A 190 -14.61 -6.83 6.87
CA ASN A 190 -13.45 -7.57 7.37
C ASN A 190 -13.86 -8.95 7.91
N ASN A 191 -14.92 -9.02 8.71
CA ASN A 191 -15.44 -10.29 9.22
C ASN A 191 -15.99 -11.19 8.11
N ARG A 192 -16.59 -10.59 7.06
CA ARG A 192 -17.03 -11.34 5.89
C ARG A 192 -15.83 -11.93 5.14
N LEU A 193 -14.78 -11.14 4.92
CA LEU A 193 -13.57 -11.61 4.27
C LEU A 193 -12.91 -12.74 5.06
N LYS A 194 -12.77 -12.60 6.39
CA LYS A 194 -12.22 -13.65 7.26
C LYS A 194 -12.94 -15.00 7.19
N ARG A 195 -14.23 -14.99 6.84
CA ARG A 195 -15.02 -16.24 6.68
C ARG A 195 -14.84 -16.89 5.31
N LEU A 196 -14.33 -16.13 4.33
CA LEU A 196 -14.11 -16.61 2.97
C LEU A 196 -12.68 -17.06 2.72
N MET A 197 -11.75 -16.66 3.59
CA MET A 197 -10.36 -17.13 3.62
C MET A 197 -10.22 -18.41 4.42
#